data_bd24340ffc51cf69892591ef88ceec50
#
_entry.id   bd24340ffc51cf69892591ef88ceec50
#
_cell.length_a   1.000
_cell.length_b   1.000
_cell.length_c   1.000
_cell.angle_alpha   90.00
_cell.angle_beta   90.00
_cell.angle_gamma   90.00
#
_symmetry.space_group_name_H-M   'P 1'
#
loop_
_entity.id
_entity.type
_entity.pdbx_description
1 polymer ?
#
loop_
_entity_poly.entity_id
_entity_poly.type
_entity_poly.pdbx_seq_one_letter_code
_entity_poly.pdbx_strand_id
1 'polypeptide(L)'
;MREFDYRILITGQLSTNKYRYPNEKKEVICTTTLLSGHGLNVIIDPGWRDEPLLASLREAQVAPEQIDIVYVTHMHADHIRSIRLFPGARWLASPREIDNWRVKIPEADRDILERLEPVEDEIVSGLNIVQTPGHTLAHTSVLFRHDGRRVLVAADAVLVKEYYEHREVHVISEDQELAKQTIDEIKTLADIVIPGHDEPFEAF
;
A
#
# COMPACT_ATOMS: atom_id res chain seq x y z
N MET A 1 0.28 15.24 -17.74
CA MET A 1 -0.15 14.49 -16.53
C MET A 1 0.86 14.84 -15.46
N ARG A 2 0.43 15.07 -14.22
CA ARG A 2 1.36 15.36 -13.12
C ARG A 2 2.14 14.10 -12.79
N GLU A 3 3.44 14.24 -12.50
CA GLU A 3 4.32 13.15 -12.09
C GLU A 3 4.69 13.31 -10.62
N PHE A 4 5.01 12.19 -9.98
CA PHE A 4 5.46 12.13 -8.60
C PHE A 4 6.76 11.34 -8.51
N ASP A 5 7.68 11.81 -7.70
CA ASP A 5 8.80 11.00 -7.25
C ASP A 5 8.33 10.02 -6.19
N TYR A 6 8.98 8.85 -6.11
CA TYR A 6 8.69 7.89 -5.08
C TYR A 6 9.95 7.41 -4.37
N ARG A 7 9.79 7.08 -3.10
CA ARG A 7 10.84 6.46 -2.28
C ARG A 7 10.21 5.35 -1.46
N ILE A 8 10.83 4.17 -1.45
CA ILE A 8 10.48 3.12 -0.51
C ILE A 8 11.11 3.48 0.83
N LEU A 9 10.27 3.76 1.83
CA LEU A 9 10.70 4.05 3.19
C LEU A 9 10.97 2.77 3.96
N ILE A 10 10.12 1.77 3.78
CA ILE A 10 10.26 0.43 4.34
C ILE A 10 10.06 -0.57 3.21
N THR A 11 11.03 -1.44 2.97
CA THR A 11 10.83 -2.60 2.12
C THR A 11 10.11 -3.67 2.92
N GLY A 12 9.01 -4.15 2.38
CA GLY A 12 8.16 -5.15 3.03
C GLY A 12 8.78 -6.54 3.07
N GLN A 13 8.19 -7.39 3.91
CA GLN A 13 8.56 -8.79 4.05
C GLN A 13 7.33 -9.62 4.38
N LEU A 14 7.02 -10.61 3.55
CA LEU A 14 5.93 -11.54 3.82
C LEU A 14 6.31 -12.48 4.97
N SER A 15 5.35 -12.86 5.82
CA SER A 15 5.64 -13.75 6.96
C SER A 15 6.07 -15.15 6.54
N THR A 16 5.56 -15.65 5.43
CA THR A 16 5.93 -16.93 4.83
C THR A 16 6.07 -16.76 3.32
N ASN A 17 7.19 -17.19 2.77
CA ASN A 17 7.43 -17.21 1.32
C ASN A 17 8.08 -18.52 0.94
N LYS A 18 7.32 -19.39 0.28
CA LYS A 18 7.76 -20.74 -0.11
C LYS A 18 8.92 -20.75 -1.11
N TYR A 19 9.15 -19.64 -1.80
CA TYR A 19 10.23 -19.49 -2.78
C TYR A 19 11.55 -19.06 -2.13
N ARG A 20 11.48 -18.10 -1.17
CA ARG A 20 12.69 -17.50 -0.58
C ARG A 20 13.09 -18.14 0.75
N TYR A 21 12.11 -18.56 1.58
CA TYR A 21 12.33 -19.15 2.91
C TYR A 21 11.24 -20.18 3.25
N PRO A 22 11.21 -21.33 2.53
CA PRO A 22 10.10 -22.28 2.58
C PRO A 22 9.85 -22.93 3.95
N ASN A 23 10.83 -22.88 4.85
CA ASN A 23 10.75 -23.51 6.18
C ASN A 23 10.88 -22.51 7.33
N GLU A 24 10.83 -21.20 7.03
CA GLU A 24 10.95 -20.16 8.03
C GLU A 24 9.66 -19.33 8.10
N LYS A 25 9.35 -18.86 9.31
CA LYS A 25 8.36 -17.84 9.52
C LYS A 25 9.06 -16.56 9.99
N LYS A 26 8.81 -15.46 9.29
CA LYS A 26 9.36 -14.14 9.59
C LYS A 26 8.27 -13.22 10.11
N GLU A 27 8.67 -12.06 10.62
CA GLU A 27 7.72 -11.00 10.90
C GLU A 27 7.14 -10.47 9.59
N VAL A 28 5.83 -10.26 9.53
CA VAL A 28 5.21 -9.57 8.38
C VAL A 28 5.49 -8.07 8.49
N ILE A 29 5.92 -7.48 7.39
CA ILE A 29 6.19 -6.03 7.28
C ILE A 29 5.66 -5.57 5.94
N CYS A 30 4.81 -4.56 5.90
CA CYS A 30 4.35 -4.00 4.64
C CYS A 30 5.39 -3.06 4.02
N THR A 31 5.35 -2.93 2.70
CA THR A 31 6.11 -1.91 1.97
C THR A 31 5.44 -0.56 2.17
N THR A 32 6.18 0.40 2.74
CA THR A 32 5.71 1.78 2.92
C THR A 32 6.33 2.68 1.85
N THR A 33 5.50 3.37 1.09
CA THR A 33 5.93 4.23 -0.01
C THR A 33 5.66 5.71 0.29
N LEU A 34 6.68 6.56 0.14
CA LEU A 34 6.55 8.01 0.12
C LEU A 34 6.46 8.48 -1.34
N LEU A 35 5.44 9.25 -1.65
CA LEU A 35 5.28 9.95 -2.93
C LEU A 35 5.46 11.45 -2.69
N SER A 36 6.35 12.09 -3.46
CA SER A 36 6.62 13.52 -3.33
C SER A 36 6.44 14.21 -4.68
N GLY A 37 5.68 15.28 -4.72
CA GLY A 37 5.44 16.05 -5.93
C GLY A 37 4.47 17.20 -5.74
N HIS A 38 4.61 18.25 -6.52
CA HIS A 38 3.71 19.41 -6.53
C HIS A 38 3.52 20.10 -5.16
N GLY A 39 4.55 20.01 -4.30
CA GLY A 39 4.53 20.58 -2.95
C GLY A 39 3.81 19.71 -1.93
N LEU A 40 3.54 18.45 -2.23
CA LEU A 40 2.87 17.48 -1.36
C LEU A 40 3.77 16.29 -1.07
N ASN A 41 3.66 15.76 0.14
CA ASN A 41 4.20 14.48 0.56
C ASN A 41 3.04 13.55 0.97
N VAL A 42 2.95 12.41 0.31
CA VAL A 42 1.89 11.41 0.52
C VAL A 42 2.53 10.09 0.92
N ILE A 43 2.11 9.51 2.03
CA ILE A 43 2.49 8.14 2.40
C ILE A 43 1.39 7.18 1.98
N ILE A 44 1.79 6.09 1.33
CA ILE A 44 0.93 4.95 1.06
C ILE A 44 1.32 3.82 2.02
N ASP A 45 0.34 3.33 2.79
CA ASP A 45 0.47 2.27 3.78
C ASP A 45 1.60 2.50 4.78
N PRO A 46 1.36 3.24 5.87
CA PRO A 46 2.40 3.63 6.82
C PRO A 46 2.97 2.47 7.65
N GLY A 47 2.36 1.29 7.57
CA GLY A 47 2.84 0.11 8.30
C GLY A 47 2.42 0.04 9.76
N TRP A 48 3.21 -0.72 10.54
CA TRP A 48 3.04 -0.86 11.99
C TRP A 48 4.35 -0.74 12.79
N ARG A 49 5.44 -0.31 12.12
CA ARG A 49 6.79 -0.22 12.70
C ARG A 49 7.22 1.25 12.81
N ASP A 50 6.88 1.89 13.93
CA ASP A 50 7.07 3.33 14.14
C ASP A 50 8.54 3.75 14.04
N GLU A 51 9.44 3.13 14.80
CA GLU A 51 10.85 3.52 14.85
C GLU A 51 11.57 3.36 13.49
N PRO A 52 11.45 2.23 12.76
CA PRO A 52 12.00 2.11 11.41
C PRO A 52 11.45 3.15 10.45
N LEU A 53 10.15 3.45 10.49
CA LEU A 53 9.52 4.44 9.62
C LEU A 53 10.05 5.85 9.92
N LEU A 54 10.15 6.23 11.20
CA LEU A 54 10.73 7.52 11.60
C LEU A 54 12.21 7.63 11.21
N ALA A 55 12.98 6.53 11.29
CA ALA A 55 14.36 6.51 10.84
C ALA A 55 14.47 6.76 9.32
N SER A 56 13.66 6.06 8.52
CA SER A 56 13.64 6.21 7.06
C SER A 56 13.17 7.61 6.62
N LEU A 57 12.20 8.19 7.32
CA LEU A 57 11.79 9.58 7.08
C LEU A 57 12.95 10.57 7.35
N ARG A 58 13.70 10.39 8.44
CA ARG A 58 14.90 11.20 8.71
C ARG A 58 15.95 11.09 7.59
N GLU A 59 16.21 9.88 7.09
CA GLU A 59 17.11 9.64 5.96
C GLU A 59 16.60 10.28 4.66
N ALA A 60 15.27 10.32 4.49
CA ALA A 60 14.62 11.04 3.39
C ALA A 60 14.62 12.56 3.57
N GLN A 61 15.06 13.08 4.73
CA GLN A 61 14.99 14.48 5.12
C GLN A 61 13.55 15.05 5.13
N VAL A 62 12.58 14.22 5.48
CA VAL A 62 11.16 14.58 5.62
C VAL A 62 10.77 14.39 7.08
N ALA A 63 10.27 15.44 7.72
CA ALA A 63 9.71 15.34 9.06
C ALA A 63 8.27 14.80 9.01
N PRO A 64 7.79 14.08 10.04
CA PRO A 64 6.42 13.60 10.08
C PRO A 64 5.35 14.69 9.87
N GLU A 65 5.64 15.90 10.33
CA GLU A 65 4.77 17.08 10.20
C GLU A 65 4.67 17.62 8.76
N GLN A 66 5.56 17.18 7.87
CA GLN A 66 5.60 17.53 6.45
C GLN A 66 4.81 16.52 5.59
N ILE A 67 4.23 15.49 6.21
CA ILE A 67 3.32 14.58 5.50
C ILE A 67 1.93 15.23 5.46
N ASP A 68 1.45 15.45 4.25
CA ASP A 68 0.15 16.10 4.00
C ASP A 68 -0.99 15.08 3.99
N ILE A 69 -0.72 13.88 3.46
CA ILE A 69 -1.72 12.83 3.27
C ILE A 69 -1.11 11.47 3.62
N VAL A 70 -1.89 10.64 4.30
CA VAL A 70 -1.64 9.19 4.39
C VAL A 70 -2.82 8.48 3.72
N TYR A 71 -2.54 7.69 2.71
CA TYR A 71 -3.52 6.84 2.05
C TYR A 71 -3.34 5.39 2.47
N VAL A 72 -4.42 4.73 2.79
CA VAL A 72 -4.46 3.31 3.17
C VAL A 72 -5.14 2.52 2.06
N THR A 73 -4.43 1.55 1.50
CA THR A 73 -4.93 0.70 0.40
C THR A 73 -5.99 -0.28 0.87
N HIS A 74 -5.80 -0.84 2.06
CA HIS A 74 -6.70 -1.73 2.77
C HIS A 74 -6.38 -1.75 4.27
N MET A 75 -7.24 -2.35 5.10
CA MET A 75 -7.22 -2.13 6.54
C MET A 75 -6.56 -3.26 7.35
N HIS A 76 -5.60 -4.02 6.80
CA HIS A 76 -4.82 -4.94 7.63
C HIS A 76 -3.87 -4.18 8.56
N ALA A 77 -3.66 -4.73 9.76
CA ALA A 77 -2.95 -4.05 10.84
C ALA A 77 -1.53 -3.63 10.50
N ASP A 78 -0.83 -4.44 9.71
CA ASP A 78 0.54 -4.19 9.26
C ASP A 78 0.65 -3.09 8.19
N HIS A 79 -0.47 -2.59 7.66
CA HIS A 79 -0.53 -1.46 6.73
C HIS A 79 -0.91 -0.13 7.40
N ILE A 80 -1.63 -0.15 8.54
CA ILE A 80 -2.34 1.04 9.01
C ILE A 80 -1.82 1.64 10.32
N ARG A 81 -1.20 0.86 11.22
CA ARG A 81 -1.07 1.29 12.63
C ARG A 81 -0.15 2.47 12.85
N SER A 82 0.92 2.61 12.05
CA SER A 82 1.82 3.75 12.14
C SER A 82 1.23 5.05 11.57
N ILE A 83 -0.02 5.05 11.09
CA ILE A 83 -0.73 6.25 10.65
C ILE A 83 -0.82 7.30 11.76
N ARG A 84 -0.83 6.86 13.02
CA ARG A 84 -0.86 7.71 14.21
C ARG A 84 0.37 8.62 14.37
N LEU A 85 1.47 8.32 13.67
CA LEU A 85 2.65 9.19 13.61
C LEU A 85 2.40 10.49 12.84
N PHE A 86 1.31 10.56 12.07
CA PHE A 86 0.99 11.67 11.18
C PHE A 86 -0.31 12.40 11.61
N PRO A 87 -0.35 12.98 12.83
CA PRO A 87 -1.58 13.60 13.33
C PRO A 87 -1.98 14.87 12.58
N GLY A 88 -1.05 15.51 11.86
CA GLY A 88 -1.31 16.68 11.00
C GLY A 88 -1.82 16.33 9.60
N ALA A 89 -1.60 15.11 9.12
CA ALA A 89 -1.99 14.67 7.80
C ALA A 89 -3.50 14.36 7.69
N ARG A 90 -4.04 14.43 6.48
CA ARG A 90 -5.33 13.83 6.15
C ARG A 90 -5.15 12.32 6.02
N TRP A 91 -6.04 11.54 6.62
CA TRP A 91 -6.02 10.09 6.54
C TRP A 91 -7.12 9.64 5.58
N LEU A 92 -6.73 9.01 4.47
CA LEU A 92 -7.64 8.69 3.37
C LEU A 92 -7.67 7.18 3.11
N ALA A 93 -8.84 6.69 2.74
CA ALA A 93 -9.02 5.34 2.19
C ALA A 93 -10.23 5.31 1.24
N SER A 94 -10.40 4.21 0.50
CA SER A 94 -11.60 4.06 -0.32
C SER A 94 -12.84 3.93 0.57
N PRO A 95 -14.00 4.50 0.18
CA PRO A 95 -15.22 4.40 0.98
C PRO A 95 -15.68 2.95 1.17
N ARG A 96 -15.48 2.09 0.17
CA ARG A 96 -15.84 0.66 0.25
C ARG A 96 -14.99 -0.09 1.28
N GLU A 97 -13.70 0.25 1.39
CA GLU A 97 -12.82 -0.37 2.39
C GLU A 97 -13.18 0.13 3.80
N ILE A 98 -13.46 1.43 3.98
CA ILE A 98 -13.95 2.00 5.24
C ILE A 98 -15.23 1.27 5.69
N ASP A 99 -16.20 1.08 4.80
CA ASP A 99 -17.47 0.41 5.13
C ASP A 99 -17.27 -1.07 5.44
N ASN A 100 -16.42 -1.77 4.66
CA ASN A 100 -16.07 -3.17 4.91
C ASN A 100 -15.43 -3.35 6.30
N TRP A 101 -14.59 -2.42 6.70
CA TRP A 101 -13.86 -2.51 7.96
C TRP A 101 -14.70 -2.17 9.19
N ARG A 102 -15.72 -1.32 9.06
CA ARG A 102 -16.62 -0.95 10.18
C ARG A 102 -17.17 -2.14 10.98
N VAL A 103 -17.35 -3.28 10.31
CA VAL A 103 -17.88 -4.49 10.92
C VAL A 103 -16.80 -5.47 11.42
N LYS A 104 -15.54 -5.24 11.06
CA LYS A 104 -14.41 -6.15 11.33
C LYS A 104 -13.37 -5.55 12.27
N ILE A 105 -13.40 -4.24 12.50
CA ILE A 105 -12.33 -3.50 13.16
C ILE A 105 -12.09 -3.95 14.60
N PRO A 106 -10.84 -4.26 15.00
CA PRO A 106 -10.49 -4.40 16.39
C PRO A 106 -10.71 -3.09 17.15
N GLU A 107 -11.14 -3.17 18.42
CA GLU A 107 -11.36 -2.00 19.27
C GLU A 107 -10.12 -1.09 19.36
N ALA A 108 -8.92 -1.69 19.36
CA ALA A 108 -7.64 -0.98 19.42
C ALA A 108 -7.35 -0.09 18.21
N ASP A 109 -8.07 -0.28 17.10
CA ASP A 109 -7.85 0.46 15.84
C ASP A 109 -9.06 1.33 15.45
N ARG A 110 -10.09 1.42 16.33
CA ARG A 110 -11.32 2.19 16.09
C ARG A 110 -11.06 3.68 15.86
N ASP A 111 -10.10 4.27 16.57
CA ASP A 111 -9.68 5.65 16.41
C ASP A 111 -9.19 5.96 14.99
N ILE A 112 -8.54 4.98 14.33
CA ILE A 112 -8.10 5.11 12.94
C ILE A 112 -9.33 5.23 12.03
N LEU A 113 -10.27 4.28 12.15
CA LEU A 113 -11.48 4.27 11.34
C LEU A 113 -12.30 5.55 11.46
N GLU A 114 -12.45 6.06 12.68
CA GLU A 114 -13.24 7.27 12.97
C GLU A 114 -12.64 8.54 12.32
N ARG A 115 -11.35 8.52 12.02
CA ARG A 115 -10.64 9.66 11.43
C ARG A 115 -10.44 9.54 9.93
N LEU A 116 -10.64 8.37 9.34
CA LEU A 116 -10.48 8.17 7.91
C LEU A 116 -11.53 8.96 7.10
N GLU A 117 -11.05 9.71 6.12
CA GLU A 117 -11.87 10.42 5.14
C GLU A 117 -11.99 9.57 3.87
N PRO A 118 -13.19 9.41 3.29
CA PRO A 118 -13.37 8.65 2.06
C PRO A 118 -12.84 9.43 0.84
N VAL A 119 -12.16 8.71 -0.07
CA VAL A 119 -11.76 9.21 -1.38
C VAL A 119 -11.93 8.11 -2.44
N GLU A 120 -12.46 8.43 -3.63
CA GLU A 120 -12.85 7.43 -4.63
C GLU A 120 -11.83 7.28 -5.77
N ASP A 121 -11.67 8.30 -6.59
CA ASP A 121 -10.99 8.15 -7.88
C ASP A 121 -9.53 8.62 -7.85
N GLU A 122 -9.24 9.65 -7.13
CA GLU A 122 -7.94 10.35 -7.13
C GLU A 122 -7.63 10.88 -5.72
N ILE A 123 -6.46 10.54 -5.18
CA ILE A 123 -6.01 11.11 -3.89
C ILE A 123 -5.78 12.61 -4.06
N VAL A 124 -5.00 12.95 -5.07
CA VAL A 124 -4.76 14.29 -5.61
C VAL A 124 -4.47 14.13 -7.10
N SER A 125 -4.55 15.22 -7.86
CA SER A 125 -4.33 15.16 -9.32
C SER A 125 -3.01 14.51 -9.71
N GLY A 126 -3.08 13.34 -10.35
CA GLY A 126 -1.97 12.50 -10.79
C GLY A 126 -1.72 11.26 -9.91
N LEU A 127 -2.37 11.12 -8.75
CA LEU A 127 -2.37 9.91 -7.92
C LEU A 127 -3.74 9.22 -8.00
N ASN A 128 -3.89 8.32 -8.96
CA ASN A 128 -5.17 7.68 -9.26
C ASN A 128 -5.38 6.44 -8.41
N ILE A 129 -6.57 6.28 -7.86
CA ILE A 129 -6.98 5.09 -7.12
C ILE A 129 -7.52 4.06 -8.12
N VAL A 130 -6.99 2.85 -8.06
CA VAL A 130 -7.41 1.72 -8.90
C VAL A 130 -8.00 0.64 -8.01
N GLN A 131 -9.18 0.15 -8.36
CA GLN A 131 -9.77 -1.01 -7.67
C GLN A 131 -8.96 -2.26 -8.00
N THR A 132 -8.45 -2.94 -6.98
CA THR A 132 -7.64 -4.16 -7.12
C THR A 132 -8.13 -5.23 -6.13
N PRO A 133 -9.40 -5.65 -6.25
CA PRO A 133 -10.06 -6.52 -5.29
C PRO A 133 -9.48 -7.94 -5.30
N GLY A 134 -9.72 -8.65 -4.19
CA GLY A 134 -9.40 -10.06 -4.03
C GLY A 134 -8.65 -10.36 -2.75
N HIS A 135 -7.58 -9.64 -2.42
CA HIS A 135 -6.93 -9.74 -1.11
C HIS A 135 -7.90 -9.29 -0.01
N THR A 136 -8.44 -8.07 -0.10
CA THR A 136 -9.76 -7.73 0.43
C THR A 136 -10.71 -7.45 -0.74
N LEU A 137 -12.03 -7.58 -0.55
CA LEU A 137 -13.01 -7.31 -1.63
C LEU A 137 -13.07 -5.83 -2.04
N ALA A 138 -12.56 -4.95 -1.20
CA ALA A 138 -12.55 -3.52 -1.43
C ALA A 138 -11.13 -2.94 -1.59
N HIS A 139 -10.11 -3.81 -1.72
CA HIS A 139 -8.71 -3.42 -1.87
C HIS A 139 -8.51 -2.45 -3.04
N THR A 140 -7.63 -1.47 -2.83
CA THR A 140 -7.25 -0.48 -3.84
C THR A 140 -5.74 -0.35 -3.95
N SER A 141 -5.29 0.08 -5.12
CA SER A 141 -3.90 0.40 -5.43
C SER A 141 -3.79 1.86 -5.87
N VAL A 142 -2.58 2.41 -5.90
CA VAL A 142 -2.34 3.79 -6.35
C VAL A 142 -1.49 3.78 -7.62
N LEU A 143 -2.04 4.29 -8.72
CA LEU A 143 -1.37 4.42 -10.02
C LEU A 143 -0.93 5.86 -10.26
N PHE A 144 0.35 6.05 -10.60
CA PHE A 144 0.91 7.36 -10.91
C PHE A 144 1.96 7.27 -12.03
N ARG A 145 2.53 8.42 -12.43
CA ARG A 145 3.67 8.47 -13.36
C ARG A 145 4.93 8.95 -12.64
N HIS A 146 6.03 8.32 -13.01
CA HIS A 146 7.39 8.68 -12.62
C HIS A 146 8.32 8.47 -13.83
N ASP A 147 9.04 9.50 -14.25
CA ASP A 147 9.91 9.49 -15.42
C ASP A 147 9.25 8.92 -16.69
N GLY A 148 8.01 9.34 -16.95
CA GLY A 148 7.20 8.88 -18.08
C GLY A 148 6.62 7.47 -17.95
N ARG A 149 6.98 6.71 -16.91
CA ARG A 149 6.54 5.33 -16.67
C ARG A 149 5.32 5.29 -15.76
N ARG A 150 4.49 4.26 -15.93
CA ARG A 150 3.36 3.98 -15.06
C ARG A 150 3.85 3.16 -13.87
N VAL A 151 3.71 3.68 -12.67
CA VAL A 151 4.07 3.02 -11.41
C VAL A 151 2.80 2.71 -10.63
N LEU A 152 2.65 1.48 -10.18
CA LEU A 152 1.53 1.04 -9.36
C LEU A 152 2.05 0.66 -7.97
N VAL A 153 1.62 1.38 -6.94
CA VAL A 153 1.69 0.86 -5.57
C VAL A 153 0.56 -0.15 -5.43
N ALA A 154 0.89 -1.41 -5.68
CA ALA A 154 -0.06 -2.51 -5.73
C ALA A 154 -0.46 -3.01 -4.34
N ALA A 155 0.36 -2.74 -3.33
CA ALA A 155 0.19 -3.29 -1.99
C ALA A 155 -0.13 -4.79 -2.04
N ASP A 156 -1.12 -5.27 -1.30
CA ASP A 156 -1.43 -6.70 -1.18
C ASP A 156 -2.24 -7.29 -2.35
N ALA A 157 -2.57 -6.48 -3.36
CA ALA A 157 -2.98 -7.03 -4.65
C ALA A 157 -1.84 -7.84 -5.31
N VAL A 158 -0.58 -7.48 -4.97
CA VAL A 158 0.64 -8.21 -5.31
C VAL A 158 1.51 -8.29 -4.06
N LEU A 159 1.52 -9.42 -3.38
CA LEU A 159 2.26 -9.56 -2.12
C LEU A 159 3.78 -9.51 -2.31
N VAL A 160 4.30 -10.33 -3.23
CA VAL A 160 5.73 -10.43 -3.57
C VAL A 160 5.89 -10.72 -5.06
N LYS A 161 7.08 -10.46 -5.61
CA LYS A 161 7.38 -10.65 -7.04
C LYS A 161 7.08 -12.07 -7.53
N GLU A 162 7.47 -13.10 -6.80
CA GLU A 162 7.25 -14.50 -7.21
C GLU A 162 5.75 -14.84 -7.31
N TYR A 163 4.91 -14.28 -6.43
CA TYR A 163 3.46 -14.49 -6.51
C TYR A 163 2.87 -13.83 -7.76
N TYR A 164 3.35 -12.65 -8.13
CA TYR A 164 2.98 -12.00 -9.38
C TYR A 164 3.39 -12.83 -10.61
N GLU A 165 4.65 -13.31 -10.65
CA GLU A 165 5.18 -14.11 -11.75
C GLU A 165 4.41 -15.42 -11.94
N HIS A 166 4.08 -16.10 -10.84
CA HIS A 166 3.39 -17.39 -10.84
C HIS A 166 1.86 -17.27 -10.77
N ARG A 167 1.31 -16.05 -10.76
CA ARG A 167 -0.13 -15.81 -10.59
C ARG A 167 -0.67 -16.46 -9.30
N GLU A 168 0.08 -16.34 -8.24
CA GLU A 168 -0.28 -16.89 -6.93
C GLU A 168 -0.83 -15.81 -6.00
N VAL A 169 -1.67 -16.24 -5.07
CA VAL A 169 -2.28 -15.40 -4.04
C VAL A 169 -2.16 -16.05 -2.68
N HIS A 170 -2.22 -15.26 -1.63
CA HIS A 170 -2.17 -15.78 -0.28
C HIS A 170 -3.49 -16.46 0.11
N VAL A 171 -3.39 -17.49 0.96
CA VAL A 171 -4.56 -18.27 1.41
C VAL A 171 -5.57 -17.46 2.22
N ILE A 172 -5.15 -16.30 2.79
CA ILE A 172 -6.04 -15.41 3.54
C ILE A 172 -6.79 -14.43 2.66
N SER A 173 -6.54 -14.38 1.34
CA SER A 173 -7.29 -13.52 0.43
C SER A 173 -8.78 -13.83 0.50
N GLU A 174 -9.61 -12.80 0.61
CA GLU A 174 -11.08 -12.95 0.74
C GLU A 174 -11.69 -13.63 -0.49
N ASP A 175 -11.15 -13.37 -1.69
CA ASP A 175 -11.49 -14.07 -2.93
C ASP A 175 -10.22 -14.35 -3.75
N GLN A 176 -9.78 -15.62 -3.75
CA GLN A 176 -8.54 -16.01 -4.41
C GLN A 176 -8.62 -15.96 -5.94
N GLU A 177 -9.76 -16.27 -6.53
CA GLU A 177 -9.92 -16.22 -7.99
C GLU A 177 -9.97 -14.77 -8.48
N LEU A 178 -10.67 -13.91 -7.77
CA LEU A 178 -10.69 -12.48 -8.06
C LEU A 178 -9.29 -11.86 -7.89
N ALA A 179 -8.54 -12.24 -6.84
CA ALA A 179 -7.17 -11.79 -6.64
C ALA A 179 -6.23 -12.20 -7.79
N LYS A 180 -6.39 -13.41 -8.36
CA LYS A 180 -5.64 -13.84 -9.54
C LYS A 180 -6.02 -13.05 -10.81
N GLN A 181 -7.29 -12.70 -10.98
CA GLN A 181 -7.74 -11.84 -12.08
C GLN A 181 -7.13 -10.44 -11.95
N THR A 182 -7.12 -9.88 -10.74
CA THR A 182 -6.48 -8.61 -10.42
C THR A 182 -4.98 -8.62 -10.77
N ILE A 183 -4.25 -9.71 -10.48
CA ILE A 183 -2.83 -9.85 -10.91
C ILE A 183 -2.70 -9.79 -12.44
N ASP A 184 -3.60 -10.45 -13.18
CA ASP A 184 -3.57 -10.43 -14.66
C ASP A 184 -3.86 -9.01 -15.20
N GLU A 185 -4.76 -8.26 -14.59
CA GLU A 185 -5.04 -6.86 -14.94
C GLU A 185 -3.83 -5.95 -14.67
N ILE A 186 -3.17 -6.11 -13.52
CA ILE A 186 -1.97 -5.33 -13.14
C ILE A 186 -0.86 -5.49 -14.18
N LYS A 187 -0.70 -6.68 -14.79
CA LYS A 187 0.30 -6.93 -15.86
C LYS A 187 0.15 -6.01 -17.08
N THR A 188 -1.04 -5.46 -17.31
CA THR A 188 -1.31 -4.54 -18.41
C THR A 188 -1.34 -3.07 -17.97
N LEU A 189 -1.49 -2.83 -16.67
CA LEU A 189 -1.75 -1.52 -16.10
C LEU A 189 -0.47 -0.73 -15.80
N ALA A 190 0.59 -1.39 -15.34
CA ALA A 190 1.80 -0.75 -14.84
C ALA A 190 3.06 -1.20 -15.57
N ASP A 191 4.08 -0.36 -15.55
CA ASP A 191 5.43 -0.66 -16.04
C ASP A 191 6.35 -1.01 -14.85
N ILE A 192 6.03 -0.49 -13.65
CA ILE A 192 6.69 -0.83 -12.37
C ILE A 192 5.59 -1.16 -11.36
N VAL A 193 5.80 -2.22 -10.59
CA VAL A 193 4.93 -2.64 -9.50
C VAL A 193 5.68 -2.50 -8.17
N ILE A 194 5.05 -1.84 -7.20
CA ILE A 194 5.49 -1.77 -5.80
C ILE A 194 4.57 -2.70 -5.01
N PRO A 195 5.05 -3.89 -4.61
CA PRO A 195 4.23 -4.89 -3.94
C PRO A 195 4.07 -4.60 -2.44
N GLY A 196 3.14 -5.30 -1.79
CA GLY A 196 2.87 -5.13 -0.36
C GLY A 196 4.01 -5.59 0.55
N HIS A 197 4.77 -6.60 0.13
CA HIS A 197 5.76 -7.24 1.01
C HIS A 197 7.10 -7.55 0.30
N ASP A 198 7.53 -6.68 -0.62
CA ASP A 198 8.76 -6.85 -1.38
C ASP A 198 9.30 -5.52 -1.92
N GLU A 199 10.44 -5.58 -2.61
CA GLU A 199 11.00 -4.47 -3.36
C GLU A 199 10.21 -4.23 -4.67
N PRO A 200 10.23 -2.99 -5.20
CA PRO A 200 9.68 -2.69 -6.52
C PRO A 200 10.33 -3.52 -7.62
N PHE A 201 9.56 -3.87 -8.64
CA PHE A 201 10.04 -4.63 -9.79
C PHE A 201 9.38 -4.19 -11.11
N GLU A 202 10.04 -4.49 -12.23
CA GLU A 202 9.51 -4.27 -13.58
C GLU A 202 8.35 -5.24 -13.86
N ALA A 203 7.20 -4.70 -14.29
CA ALA A 203 6.08 -5.51 -14.75
C ALA A 203 6.35 -5.99 -16.20
N PHE A 204 6.41 -7.29 -16.42
CA PHE A 204 6.61 -7.91 -17.75
C PHE A 204 5.42 -8.77 -18.13
#